data_2cfb221eabed6ab2a59c18025ab1cbd0
#
_entry.id   2cfb221eabed6ab2a59c18025ab1cbd0
#
_cell.length_a   1.000
_cell.length_b   1.000
_cell.length_c   1.000
_cell.angle_alpha   90.00
_cell.angle_beta   90.00
_cell.angle_gamma   90.00
#
_symmetry.space_group_name_H-M   'P 1'
#
loop_
_entity.id
_entity.type
_entity.pdbx_description
1 polymer ?
#
loop_
_entity_poly.entity_id
_entity_poly.type
_entity_poly.pdbx_seq_one_letter_code
_entity_poly.pdbx_strand_id
1 'polypeptide(L)'
;MTSHFEQNDVVVELEKSLRYVAAILKQKGREILTQYPITPPQFVALQWLLEEGDMTIGELSNKMYLAFSTTTDLVDRMEKNRLVARVKDQNDRRVVRIHLLPEGERIIEEVIKKRQQYLLEVLRNFSEEEIIFLEKSLKKLHQEMKKE
;
A
#
# COMPACT_ATOMS: atom_id res chain seq x y z
N MET A 1 18.18 -27.69 18.19
CA MET A 1 17.74 -27.76 16.80
C MET A 1 16.20 -27.87 16.77
N THR A 2 15.55 -26.96 16.09
CA THR A 2 14.12 -27.03 15.94
C THR A 2 13.75 -28.15 14.98
N SER A 3 12.84 -29.02 15.38
CA SER A 3 12.42 -30.11 14.53
C SER A 3 11.54 -29.55 13.41
N HIS A 4 11.42 -30.31 12.31
CA HIS A 4 10.52 -29.95 11.21
C HIS A 4 9.08 -29.76 11.70
N PHE A 5 8.67 -30.56 12.66
CA PHE A 5 7.34 -30.51 13.25
C PHE A 5 7.11 -29.19 13.98
N GLU A 6 8.06 -28.78 14.84
CA GLU A 6 7.96 -27.52 15.58
C GLU A 6 7.94 -26.30 14.64
N GLN A 7 8.79 -26.32 13.62
CA GLN A 7 8.85 -25.25 12.62
C GLN A 7 7.53 -25.13 11.89
N ASN A 8 6.92 -26.24 11.50
CA ASN A 8 5.62 -26.25 10.83
C ASN A 8 4.52 -25.70 11.73
N ASP A 9 4.53 -26.03 13.03
CA ASP A 9 3.56 -25.51 13.98
C ASP A 9 3.67 -23.99 14.12
N VAL A 10 4.88 -23.45 14.16
CA VAL A 10 5.10 -22.01 14.21
C VAL A 10 4.60 -21.35 12.94
N VAL A 11 4.89 -21.93 11.77
CA VAL A 11 4.41 -21.39 10.49
C VAL A 11 2.90 -21.42 10.40
N VAL A 12 2.24 -22.45 10.91
CA VAL A 12 0.77 -22.53 10.94
C VAL A 12 0.21 -21.37 11.73
N GLU A 13 0.74 -21.10 12.92
CA GLU A 13 0.27 -19.99 13.76
C GLU A 13 0.62 -18.62 13.16
N LEU A 14 1.77 -18.51 12.55
CA LEU A 14 2.21 -17.28 11.89
C LEU A 14 1.29 -16.94 10.72
N GLU A 15 0.97 -17.91 9.87
CA GLU A 15 0.09 -17.70 8.72
C GLU A 15 -1.30 -17.27 9.19
N LYS A 16 -1.83 -17.94 10.22
CA LYS A 16 -3.13 -17.60 10.80
C LYS A 16 -3.14 -16.16 11.34
N SER A 17 -2.10 -15.77 12.08
CA SER A 17 -1.98 -14.43 12.62
C SER A 17 -1.91 -13.39 11.50
N LEU A 18 -1.18 -13.68 10.43
CA LEU A 18 -1.08 -12.78 9.28
C LEU A 18 -2.45 -12.56 8.63
N ARG A 19 -3.25 -13.62 8.49
CA ARG A 19 -4.61 -13.48 7.94
C ARG A 19 -5.48 -12.61 8.82
N TYR A 20 -5.43 -12.79 10.12
CA TYR A 20 -6.22 -12.00 11.07
C TYR A 20 -5.78 -10.54 11.07
N VAL A 21 -4.48 -10.30 11.11
CA VAL A 21 -3.93 -8.94 11.06
C VAL A 21 -4.31 -8.26 9.75
N ALA A 22 -4.17 -8.96 8.63
CA ALA A 22 -4.51 -8.40 7.31
C ALA A 22 -5.99 -8.02 7.23
N ALA A 23 -6.89 -8.85 7.77
CA ALA A 23 -8.32 -8.58 7.76
C ALA A 23 -8.66 -7.32 8.58
N ILE A 24 -8.04 -7.17 9.74
CA ILE A 24 -8.27 -6.01 10.61
C ILE A 24 -7.72 -4.74 9.97
N LEU A 25 -6.52 -4.80 9.39
CA LEU A 25 -5.92 -3.66 8.70
C LEU A 25 -6.77 -3.22 7.51
N LYS A 26 -7.32 -4.18 6.77
CA LYS A 26 -8.20 -3.90 5.64
C LYS A 26 -9.48 -3.19 6.10
N GLN A 27 -10.10 -3.68 7.16
CA GLN A 27 -11.31 -3.08 7.71
C GLN A 27 -11.04 -1.69 8.27
N LYS A 28 -9.95 -1.51 9.00
CA LYS A 28 -9.57 -0.21 9.56
C LYS A 28 -9.26 0.79 8.44
N GLY A 29 -8.60 0.33 7.38
CA GLY A 29 -8.34 1.16 6.21
C GLY A 29 -9.63 1.68 5.58
N ARG A 30 -10.64 0.82 5.46
CA ARG A 30 -11.95 1.23 4.94
C ARG A 30 -12.62 2.28 5.83
N GLU A 31 -12.57 2.10 7.14
CA GLU A 31 -13.13 3.08 8.08
C GLU A 31 -12.48 4.46 7.91
N ILE A 32 -11.16 4.47 7.81
CA ILE A 32 -10.42 5.73 7.62
C ILE A 32 -10.86 6.40 6.32
N LEU A 33 -11.01 5.64 5.24
CA LEU A 33 -11.38 6.18 3.94
C LEU A 33 -12.79 6.76 3.89
N THR A 34 -13.68 6.39 4.83
CA THR A 34 -15.02 6.99 4.85
C THR A 34 -15.00 8.50 5.02
N GLN A 35 -13.89 9.06 5.52
CA GLN A 35 -13.72 10.50 5.74
C GLN A 35 -13.09 11.21 4.53
N TYR A 36 -12.81 10.49 3.46
CA TYR A 36 -12.10 11.02 2.29
C TYR A 36 -12.83 10.65 1.01
N PRO A 37 -12.72 11.48 -0.04
CA PRO A 37 -13.41 11.21 -1.31
C PRO A 37 -12.59 10.28 -2.21
N ILE A 38 -12.07 9.19 -1.68
CA ILE A 38 -11.33 8.20 -2.45
C ILE A 38 -11.76 6.78 -2.05
N THR A 39 -11.64 5.86 -3.00
CA THR A 39 -11.96 4.45 -2.81
C THR A 39 -10.70 3.67 -2.40
N PRO A 40 -10.83 2.44 -1.88
CA PRO A 40 -9.66 1.62 -1.58
C PRO A 40 -8.69 1.44 -2.77
N PRO A 41 -9.14 1.14 -4.00
CA PRO A 41 -8.20 1.07 -5.12
C PRO A 41 -7.50 2.40 -5.41
N GLN A 42 -8.22 3.51 -5.28
CA GLN A 42 -7.61 4.84 -5.46
C GLN A 42 -6.55 5.10 -4.39
N PHE A 43 -6.80 4.69 -3.15
CA PHE A 43 -5.79 4.79 -2.10
C PHE A 43 -4.51 4.05 -2.49
N VAL A 44 -4.63 2.82 -2.97
CA VAL A 44 -3.46 2.02 -3.36
C VAL A 44 -2.69 2.69 -4.49
N ALA A 45 -3.38 3.20 -5.51
CA ALA A 45 -2.75 3.89 -6.63
C ALA A 45 -2.02 5.16 -6.16
N LEU A 46 -2.68 5.98 -5.35
CA LEU A 46 -2.08 7.22 -4.85
C LEU A 46 -0.88 6.96 -3.97
N GLN A 47 -0.92 5.92 -3.17
CA GLN A 47 0.18 5.52 -2.31
C GLN A 47 1.41 5.15 -3.15
N TRP A 48 1.23 4.39 -4.24
CA TRP A 48 2.34 4.04 -5.12
C TRP A 48 2.94 5.27 -5.80
N LEU A 49 2.07 6.19 -6.26
CA LEU A 49 2.53 7.42 -6.90
C LEU A 49 3.30 8.32 -5.92
N LEU A 50 2.88 8.36 -4.66
CA LEU A 50 3.57 9.11 -3.63
C LEU A 50 4.96 8.54 -3.36
N GLU A 51 5.05 7.21 -3.25
CA GLU A 51 6.29 6.54 -2.83
C GLU A 51 7.30 6.36 -3.96
N GLU A 52 6.82 6.06 -5.16
CA GLU A 52 7.70 5.75 -6.31
C GLU A 52 7.80 6.88 -7.31
N GLY A 53 6.94 7.89 -7.22
CA GLY A 53 6.90 8.96 -8.20
C GLY A 53 6.06 8.62 -9.43
N ASP A 54 6.21 9.39 -10.49
CA ASP A 54 5.42 9.25 -11.70
C ASP A 54 5.59 7.86 -12.32
N MET A 55 4.47 7.26 -12.73
CA MET A 55 4.46 5.92 -13.33
C MET A 55 3.58 5.87 -14.57
N THR A 56 3.93 4.99 -15.50
CA THR A 56 3.05 4.66 -16.62
C THR A 56 1.88 3.82 -16.11
N ILE A 57 0.82 3.71 -16.92
CA ILE A 57 -0.32 2.81 -16.61
C ILE A 57 0.19 1.38 -16.41
N GLY A 58 1.10 0.93 -17.28
CA GLY A 58 1.63 -0.43 -17.18
C GLY A 58 2.37 -0.67 -15.88
N GLU A 59 3.23 0.26 -15.48
CA GLU A 59 3.96 0.17 -14.23
C GLU A 59 3.00 0.15 -13.02
N LEU A 60 1.99 1.02 -13.05
CA LEU A 60 1.00 1.09 -11.98
C LEU A 60 0.16 -0.19 -11.91
N SER A 61 -0.25 -0.72 -13.06
CA SER A 61 -0.98 -2.00 -13.15
C SER A 61 -0.22 -3.12 -12.48
N ASN A 62 1.08 -3.20 -12.76
CA ASN A 62 1.94 -4.24 -12.19
C ASN A 62 2.04 -4.11 -10.66
N LYS A 63 2.19 -2.90 -10.17
CA LYS A 63 2.25 -2.65 -8.72
C LYS A 63 0.94 -3.03 -8.02
N MET A 64 -0.17 -2.83 -8.70
CA MET A 64 -1.50 -3.06 -8.12
C MET A 64 -2.05 -4.46 -8.39
N TYR A 65 -1.35 -5.26 -9.20
CA TYR A 65 -1.82 -6.59 -9.62
C TYR A 65 -3.19 -6.50 -10.30
N LEU A 66 -3.38 -5.47 -11.14
CA LEU A 66 -4.62 -5.25 -11.89
C LEU A 66 -4.38 -5.30 -13.39
N ALA A 67 -5.43 -5.59 -14.14
CA ALA A 67 -5.38 -5.52 -15.59
C ALA A 67 -5.15 -4.07 -16.04
N PHE A 68 -4.52 -3.91 -17.19
CA PHE A 68 -4.25 -2.60 -17.77
C PHE A 68 -5.53 -1.76 -17.93
N SER A 69 -6.59 -2.38 -18.48
CA SER A 69 -7.86 -1.69 -18.69
C SER A 69 -8.51 -1.22 -17.38
N THR A 70 -8.44 -2.04 -16.33
CA THR A 70 -8.98 -1.68 -15.02
C THR A 70 -8.21 -0.49 -14.45
N THR A 71 -6.89 -0.48 -14.60
CA THR A 71 -6.04 0.60 -14.13
C THR A 71 -6.32 1.89 -14.90
N THR A 72 -6.55 1.78 -16.22
CA THR A 72 -6.93 2.93 -17.05
C THR A 72 -8.21 3.58 -16.53
N ASP A 73 -9.23 2.76 -16.26
CA ASP A 73 -10.50 3.26 -15.72
C ASP A 73 -10.31 3.95 -14.36
N LEU A 74 -9.48 3.36 -13.52
CA LEU A 74 -9.15 3.91 -12.21
C LEU A 74 -8.49 5.29 -12.35
N VAL A 75 -7.51 5.40 -13.25
CA VAL A 75 -6.80 6.66 -13.51
C VAL A 75 -7.74 7.71 -14.10
N ASP A 76 -8.62 7.31 -15.02
CA ASP A 76 -9.62 8.24 -15.59
C ASP A 76 -10.44 8.91 -14.48
N ARG A 77 -10.90 8.12 -13.51
CA ARG A 77 -11.69 8.65 -12.38
C ARG A 77 -10.87 9.56 -11.47
N MET A 78 -9.63 9.19 -11.20
CA MET A 78 -8.75 10.00 -10.37
C MET A 78 -8.38 11.31 -11.07
N GLU A 79 -8.18 11.28 -12.37
CA GLU A 79 -7.90 12.47 -13.16
C GLU A 79 -9.10 13.41 -13.17
N LYS A 80 -10.30 12.87 -13.32
CA LYS A 80 -11.54 13.63 -13.28
C LYS A 80 -11.71 14.34 -11.94
N ASN A 81 -11.30 13.71 -10.86
CA ASN A 81 -11.39 14.27 -9.50
C ASN A 81 -10.15 15.12 -9.15
N ARG A 82 -9.26 15.35 -10.10
CA ARG A 82 -8.07 16.20 -9.94
C ARG A 82 -7.08 15.69 -8.89
N LEU A 83 -7.03 14.39 -8.73
CA LEU A 83 -6.08 13.75 -7.82
C LEU A 83 -4.76 13.46 -8.52
N VAL A 84 -4.82 13.20 -9.82
CA VAL A 84 -3.66 12.91 -10.67
C VAL A 84 -3.86 13.58 -12.02
N ALA A 85 -2.78 13.65 -12.80
CA ALA A 85 -2.82 14.12 -14.19
C ALA A 85 -1.95 13.21 -15.04
N ARG A 86 -2.33 13.08 -16.32
CA ARG A 86 -1.48 12.43 -17.30
C ARG A 86 -0.50 13.45 -17.83
N VAL A 87 0.79 13.11 -17.80
CA VAL A 87 1.85 14.00 -18.31
C VAL A 87 2.71 13.22 -19.29
N LYS A 88 3.15 13.89 -20.35
CA LYS A 88 4.03 13.26 -21.32
C LYS A 88 5.44 13.22 -20.78
N ASP A 89 6.16 12.13 -21.06
CA ASP A 89 7.56 12.03 -20.71
C ASP A 89 8.38 13.08 -21.47
N GLN A 90 9.35 13.68 -20.80
CA GLN A 90 10.16 14.73 -21.41
C GLN A 90 11.05 14.23 -22.55
N ASN A 91 11.49 12.99 -22.44
CA ASN A 91 12.43 12.40 -23.39
C ASN A 91 11.75 11.61 -24.51
N ASP A 92 10.53 11.09 -24.28
CA ASP A 92 9.79 10.33 -25.27
C ASP A 92 8.30 10.65 -25.15
N ARG A 93 7.79 11.47 -26.08
CA ARG A 93 6.40 11.94 -26.07
C ARG A 93 5.37 10.84 -26.25
N ARG A 94 5.77 9.66 -26.69
CA ARG A 94 4.88 8.50 -26.80
C ARG A 94 4.56 7.89 -25.45
N VAL A 95 5.39 8.20 -24.44
CA VAL A 95 5.23 7.67 -23.08
C VAL A 95 4.44 8.68 -22.26
N VAL A 96 3.35 8.20 -21.66
CA VAL A 96 2.50 9.01 -20.76
C VAL A 96 2.64 8.47 -19.35
N ARG A 97 2.92 9.37 -18.41
CA ARG A 97 3.07 9.01 -17.01
C ARG A 97 1.93 9.61 -16.20
N ILE A 98 1.60 8.95 -15.12
CA ILE A 98 0.60 9.44 -14.17
C ILE A 98 1.35 10.21 -13.09
N HIS A 99 0.94 11.43 -12.89
CA HIS A 99 1.57 12.36 -11.96
C HIS A 99 0.60 12.71 -10.83
N LEU A 100 1.08 12.65 -9.59
CA LEU A 100 0.27 12.97 -8.41
C LEU A 100 0.11 14.48 -8.30
N LEU A 101 -1.15 14.95 -8.26
CA LEU A 101 -1.45 16.38 -8.10
C LEU A 101 -1.48 16.77 -6.61
N PRO A 102 -1.37 18.06 -6.28
CA PRO A 102 -1.34 18.50 -4.88
C PRO A 102 -2.50 18.01 -4.03
N GLU A 103 -3.73 17.98 -4.56
CA GLU A 103 -4.88 17.50 -3.81
C GLU A 103 -4.78 15.99 -3.54
N GLY A 104 -4.32 15.22 -4.52
CA GLY A 104 -4.09 13.79 -4.33
C GLY A 104 -3.00 13.54 -3.28
N GLU A 105 -1.93 14.33 -3.34
CA GLU A 105 -0.84 14.22 -2.37
C GLU A 105 -1.32 14.53 -0.95
N ARG A 106 -2.12 15.58 -0.80
CA ARG A 106 -2.67 15.96 0.51
C ARG A 106 -3.53 14.83 1.09
N ILE A 107 -4.42 14.29 0.29
CA ILE A 107 -5.33 13.23 0.74
C ILE A 107 -4.55 11.97 1.13
N ILE A 108 -3.65 11.52 0.28
CA ILE A 108 -2.93 10.27 0.55
C ILE A 108 -2.02 10.41 1.79
N GLU A 109 -1.39 11.55 1.98
CA GLU A 109 -0.56 11.80 3.16
C GLU A 109 -1.41 11.78 4.44
N GLU A 110 -2.61 12.39 4.42
CA GLU A 110 -3.50 12.38 5.58
C GLU A 110 -3.99 10.97 5.91
N VAL A 111 -4.34 10.20 4.90
CA VAL A 111 -4.81 8.82 5.10
C VAL A 111 -3.70 7.96 5.70
N ILE A 112 -2.48 8.06 5.15
CA ILE A 112 -1.33 7.30 5.66
C ILE A 112 -1.05 7.70 7.12
N LYS A 113 -1.11 8.98 7.42
CA LYS A 113 -0.89 9.47 8.79
C LYS A 113 -1.91 8.87 9.76
N LYS A 114 -3.16 8.78 9.37
CA LYS A 114 -4.19 8.17 10.22
C LYS A 114 -3.95 6.68 10.43
N ARG A 115 -3.47 5.99 9.40
CA ARG A 115 -3.09 4.58 9.52
C ARG A 115 -1.91 4.42 10.49
N GLN A 116 -0.95 5.32 10.45
CA GLN A 116 0.20 5.32 11.37
C GLN A 116 -0.24 5.59 12.81
N GLN A 117 -1.16 6.52 13.01
CA GLN A 117 -1.71 6.82 14.33
C GLN A 117 -2.45 5.61 14.92
N TYR A 118 -3.24 4.93 14.11
CA TYR A 118 -3.90 3.70 14.54
C TYR A 118 -2.89 2.66 14.98
N LEU A 119 -1.86 2.44 14.19
CA LEU A 119 -0.83 1.45 14.53
C LEU A 119 -0.09 1.83 15.82
N LEU A 120 0.20 3.10 15.99
CA LEU A 120 0.85 3.59 17.21
C LEU A 120 0.01 3.27 18.45
N GLU A 121 -1.31 3.43 18.37
CA GLU A 121 -2.22 3.09 19.47
C GLU A 121 -2.20 1.58 19.76
N VAL A 122 -2.20 0.76 18.73
CA VAL A 122 -2.14 -0.70 18.87
C VAL A 122 -0.85 -1.12 19.57
N LEU A 123 0.24 -0.44 19.26
CA LEU A 123 1.58 -0.79 19.76
C LEU A 123 1.87 -0.25 21.17
N ARG A 124 0.94 0.48 21.78
CA ARG A 124 1.21 1.13 23.07
C ARG A 124 1.61 0.19 24.21
N ASN A 125 1.20 -1.08 24.14
CA ASN A 125 1.55 -2.09 25.15
C ASN A 125 2.76 -2.94 24.75
N PHE A 126 3.42 -2.58 23.66
CA PHE A 126 4.64 -3.23 23.20
C PHE A 126 5.84 -2.49 23.77
N SER A 127 6.90 -3.21 24.09
CA SER A 127 8.18 -2.57 24.41
C SER A 127 8.82 -2.00 23.16
N GLU A 128 9.73 -1.07 23.34
CA GLU A 128 10.49 -0.49 22.23
C GLU A 128 11.24 -1.59 21.46
N GLU A 129 11.80 -2.56 22.18
CA GLU A 129 12.50 -3.69 21.55
C GLU A 129 11.58 -4.54 20.69
N GLU A 130 10.36 -4.80 21.17
CA GLU A 130 9.36 -5.56 20.42
C GLU A 130 8.96 -4.84 19.14
N ILE A 131 8.79 -3.53 19.20
CA ILE A 131 8.41 -2.71 18.05
C ILE A 131 9.50 -2.75 16.99
N ILE A 132 10.76 -2.54 17.40
CA ILE A 132 11.91 -2.58 16.50
C ILE A 132 12.05 -3.96 15.86
N PHE A 133 11.89 -5.01 16.65
CA PHE A 133 12.00 -6.38 16.17
C PHE A 133 10.90 -6.68 15.13
N LEU A 134 9.69 -6.25 15.42
CA LEU A 134 8.54 -6.42 14.52
C LEU A 134 8.78 -5.70 13.19
N GLU A 135 9.24 -4.45 13.24
CA GLU A 135 9.54 -3.66 12.04
C GLU A 135 10.56 -4.38 11.16
N LYS A 136 11.67 -4.82 11.77
CA LYS A 136 12.73 -5.50 11.02
C LYS A 136 12.27 -6.84 10.45
N SER A 137 11.49 -7.60 11.21
CA SER A 137 11.00 -8.90 10.79
C SER A 137 10.01 -8.78 9.63
N LEU A 138 9.10 -7.81 9.69
CA LEU A 138 8.13 -7.57 8.61
C LEU A 138 8.83 -7.07 7.36
N LYS A 139 9.83 -6.21 7.50
CA LYS A 139 10.61 -5.71 6.39
C LYS A 139 11.34 -6.85 5.66
N LYS A 140 11.94 -7.76 6.43
CA LYS A 140 12.60 -8.94 5.88
C LYS A 140 11.60 -9.86 5.17
N LEU A 141 10.45 -10.10 5.80
CA LEU A 141 9.39 -10.91 5.20
C LEU A 141 8.96 -10.33 3.85
N HIS A 142 8.71 -9.04 3.80
CA HIS A 142 8.31 -8.35 2.58
C HIS A 142 9.37 -8.48 1.49
N GLN A 143 10.65 -8.29 1.84
CA GLN A 143 11.75 -8.41 0.89
C GLN A 143 11.86 -9.83 0.31
N GLU A 144 11.69 -10.84 1.14
CA GLU A 144 11.71 -12.23 0.67
C GLU A 144 10.54 -12.55 -0.24
N MET A 145 9.35 -12.00 0.06
CA MET A 145 8.17 -12.18 -0.79
C MET A 145 8.34 -11.52 -2.16
N LYS A 146 9.09 -10.43 -2.24
CA LYS A 146 9.34 -9.71 -3.50
C LYS A 146 10.24 -10.47 -4.46
N LYS A 147 10.98 -11.46 -3.99
CA LYS A 147 11.88 -12.26 -4.82
C LYS A 147 11.14 -13.27 -5.69
N GLU A 148 9.87 -13.50 -5.46
CA GLU A 148 9.07 -14.46 -6.21
C GLU A 148 8.38 -13.85 -7.42
#